data_441744d8f25a5144d941657d64647252
#
_entry.id   441744d8f25a5144d941657d64647252
#
_cell.length_a   1.000
_cell.length_b   1.000
_cell.length_c   1.000
_cell.angle_alpha   90.00
_cell.angle_beta   90.00
_cell.angle_gamma   90.00
#
_symmetry.space_group_name_H-M   'P 1'
#
loop_
_entity.id
_entity.type
_entity.pdbx_description
1 polymer ?
#
loop_
_entity_poly.entity_id
_entity_poly.type
_entity_poly.pdbx_seq_one_letter_code
_entity_poly.pdbx_strand_id
1 'polypeptide(L)'
;MQDDGESIGLFEPLMISEGAKQRPHLNDLALELAEKSAALGSSLHESVAASLSSLMRSMNCYYSNLIEGHSTHPVDIERALENDYSTDLEKRNLQLEAKAHISVQQWIDDGGLKQPPTCLASLIEIHQRFCELLPQDLLWVQYRQTGKRVKVVPGKLRELHVEVGRHVAISPGAVPRLLERMHIAYARAGRIEAILAAACAHHRLLWVHPFMDGNGRVARLMSYAMLRHSLDTRGLWSIARGLARREQDYKAHLQACDERRRGDLDGRGTLSEAALASFTEFFLQTSIDQVEFMRSLVHAERLHHRIMIWVEEEMRAKKLPKKSDLVLKAILHQGELGRGEVVSILGANERTSRRVTSALLNAGVLRSESTRAPLKLAFPSKYAHRWLPGLFPEASNDA
;
A
#
# COMPACT_ATOMS: atom_id res chain seq x y z
N MET A 1 -22.47 23.07 -7.04
CA MET A 1 -21.86 22.16 -8.03
C MET A 1 -22.93 21.87 -9.09
N GLN A 2 -22.57 21.97 -10.36
CA GLN A 2 -23.46 21.65 -11.47
C GLN A 2 -23.69 20.14 -11.53
N ASP A 3 -24.95 19.69 -11.61
CA ASP A 3 -25.35 18.29 -11.87
C ASP A 3 -26.06 18.27 -13.22
N ASP A 4 -25.52 17.55 -14.18
CA ASP A 4 -26.07 17.46 -15.54
C ASP A 4 -27.15 16.36 -15.63
N GLY A 5 -27.55 15.76 -14.50
CA GLY A 5 -28.59 14.78 -14.43
C GLY A 5 -28.21 13.37 -14.88
N GLU A 6 -26.91 13.05 -14.88
CA GLU A 6 -26.43 11.74 -15.30
C GLU A 6 -27.08 10.62 -14.51
N SER A 7 -27.50 9.56 -15.21
CA SER A 7 -28.06 8.37 -14.57
C SER A 7 -26.99 7.64 -13.75
N ILE A 8 -27.39 7.17 -12.56
CA ILE A 8 -26.54 6.27 -11.75
C ILE A 8 -26.23 4.94 -12.45
N GLY A 9 -26.97 4.57 -13.50
CA GLY A 9 -26.69 3.41 -14.32
C GLY A 9 -25.50 3.56 -15.27
N LEU A 10 -24.95 4.79 -15.43
CA LEU A 10 -23.86 5.03 -16.38
C LEU A 10 -22.57 4.27 -16.05
N PHE A 11 -22.27 4.01 -14.77
CA PHE A 11 -21.07 3.29 -14.35
C PHE A 11 -21.36 1.85 -13.89
N GLU A 12 -22.56 1.35 -14.13
CA GLU A 12 -22.88 -0.07 -13.91
C GLU A 12 -22.37 -0.95 -15.07
N PRO A 13 -22.00 -2.23 -14.80
CA PRO A 13 -22.20 -2.94 -13.54
C PRO A 13 -21.19 -2.53 -12.47
N LEU A 14 -21.61 -2.54 -11.20
CA LEU A 14 -20.71 -2.31 -10.07
C LEU A 14 -20.00 -3.59 -9.63
N MET A 15 -20.58 -4.74 -9.89
CA MET A 15 -20.05 -6.08 -9.61
C MET A 15 -20.20 -6.97 -10.83
N ILE A 16 -19.40 -8.01 -10.90
CA ILE A 16 -19.57 -9.09 -11.86
C ILE A 16 -20.77 -9.93 -11.43
N SER A 17 -21.75 -10.12 -12.29
CA SER A 17 -22.97 -10.88 -12.00
C SER A 17 -22.66 -12.35 -11.69
N GLU A 18 -23.49 -13.01 -10.88
CA GLU A 18 -23.32 -14.43 -10.56
C GLU A 18 -23.43 -15.32 -11.80
N GLY A 19 -24.22 -14.91 -12.79
CA GLY A 19 -24.38 -15.62 -14.06
C GLY A 19 -23.26 -15.34 -15.09
N ALA A 20 -22.31 -14.48 -14.81
CA ALA A 20 -21.20 -14.21 -15.73
C ALA A 20 -20.28 -15.44 -15.85
N LYS A 21 -19.86 -15.73 -17.09
CA LYS A 21 -19.00 -16.90 -17.40
C LYS A 21 -17.72 -16.91 -16.58
N GLN A 22 -17.16 -15.75 -16.26
CA GLN A 22 -15.92 -15.59 -15.51
C GLN A 22 -16.11 -15.73 -14.00
N ARG A 23 -17.34 -15.62 -13.48
CA ARG A 23 -17.61 -15.55 -12.04
C ARG A 23 -17.04 -16.74 -11.23
N PRO A 24 -17.16 -18.01 -11.66
CA PRO A 24 -16.59 -19.13 -10.93
C PRO A 24 -15.07 -19.01 -10.79
N HIS A 25 -14.37 -18.71 -11.87
CA HIS A 25 -12.92 -18.51 -11.84
C HIS A 25 -12.48 -17.36 -10.91
N LEU A 26 -13.21 -16.25 -10.91
CA LEU A 26 -12.94 -15.12 -10.02
C LEU A 26 -13.16 -15.47 -8.54
N ASN A 27 -14.16 -16.29 -8.25
CA ASN A 27 -14.38 -16.81 -6.89
C ASN A 27 -13.23 -17.72 -6.43
N ASP A 28 -12.71 -18.58 -7.32
CA ASP A 28 -11.55 -19.43 -7.02
C ASP A 28 -10.31 -18.59 -6.74
N LEU A 29 -10.04 -17.54 -7.54
CA LEU A 29 -8.93 -16.61 -7.29
C LEU A 29 -9.10 -15.84 -5.97
N ALA A 30 -10.31 -15.44 -5.63
CA ALA A 30 -10.59 -14.76 -4.36
C ALA A 30 -10.34 -15.68 -3.16
N LEU A 31 -10.73 -16.95 -3.27
CA LEU A 31 -10.46 -17.97 -2.26
C LEU A 31 -8.97 -18.24 -2.13
N GLU A 32 -8.27 -18.44 -3.25
CA GLU A 32 -6.80 -18.63 -3.29
C GLU A 32 -6.07 -17.46 -2.62
N LEU A 33 -6.46 -16.21 -2.94
CA LEU A 33 -5.90 -15.03 -2.31
C LEU A 33 -6.11 -15.03 -0.79
N ALA A 34 -7.31 -15.41 -0.33
CA ALA A 34 -7.64 -15.48 1.09
C ALA A 34 -6.77 -16.53 1.83
N GLU A 35 -6.64 -17.72 1.25
CA GLU A 35 -5.83 -18.80 1.82
C GLU A 35 -4.34 -18.42 1.90
N LYS A 36 -3.79 -17.88 0.81
CA LYS A 36 -2.38 -17.49 0.75
C LYS A 36 -2.06 -16.32 1.68
N SER A 37 -2.97 -15.34 1.78
CA SER A 37 -2.83 -14.21 2.70
C SER A 37 -2.84 -14.66 4.16
N ALA A 38 -3.75 -15.55 4.53
CA ALA A 38 -3.81 -16.14 5.87
C ALA A 38 -2.55 -16.95 6.21
N ALA A 39 -2.07 -17.76 5.26
CA ALA A 39 -0.84 -18.54 5.41
C ALA A 39 0.40 -17.64 5.60
N LEU A 40 0.49 -16.52 4.88
CA LEU A 40 1.55 -15.53 5.09
C LEU A 40 1.45 -14.91 6.49
N GLY A 41 0.25 -14.49 6.91
CA GLY A 41 0.01 -13.88 8.23
C GLY A 41 0.41 -14.79 9.39
N SER A 42 0.16 -16.11 9.28
CA SER A 42 0.49 -17.10 10.31
C SER A 42 1.96 -17.57 10.32
N SER A 43 2.73 -17.26 9.27
CA SER A 43 4.11 -17.73 9.09
C SER A 43 5.16 -16.95 9.90
N LEU A 44 4.79 -15.84 10.49
CA LEU A 44 5.70 -14.93 11.20
C LEU A 44 5.28 -14.73 12.66
N HIS A 45 6.28 -14.61 13.53
CA HIS A 45 6.03 -14.15 14.90
C HIS A 45 5.44 -12.72 14.86
N GLU A 46 4.51 -12.41 15.78
CA GLU A 46 3.76 -11.14 15.78
C GLU A 46 4.67 -9.91 15.79
N SER A 47 5.72 -9.91 16.60
CA SER A 47 6.67 -8.77 16.67
C SER A 47 7.47 -8.57 15.38
N VAL A 48 7.82 -9.67 14.67
CA VAL A 48 8.49 -9.62 13.37
C VAL A 48 7.53 -9.11 12.30
N ALA A 49 6.28 -9.60 12.29
CA ALA A 49 5.23 -9.15 11.41
C ALA A 49 4.96 -7.64 11.58
N ALA A 50 4.85 -7.16 12.82
CA ALA A 50 4.65 -5.74 13.12
C ALA A 50 5.82 -4.85 12.65
N SER A 51 7.05 -5.35 12.77
CA SER A 51 8.24 -4.63 12.27
C SER A 51 8.29 -4.61 10.75
N LEU A 52 7.94 -5.71 10.11
CA LEU A 52 7.91 -5.83 8.66
C LEU A 52 6.80 -4.96 8.06
N SER A 53 5.62 -4.88 8.69
CA SER A 53 4.51 -4.05 8.21
C SER A 53 4.89 -2.57 8.10
N SER A 54 5.78 -2.07 8.96
CA SER A 54 6.32 -0.71 8.85
C SER A 54 7.11 -0.50 7.55
N LEU A 55 8.01 -1.45 7.20
CA LEU A 55 8.72 -1.41 5.92
C LEU A 55 7.76 -1.57 4.74
N MET A 56 6.72 -2.39 4.89
CA MET A 56 5.70 -2.58 3.85
C MET A 56 4.92 -1.31 3.55
N ARG A 57 4.67 -0.46 4.55
CA ARG A 57 4.08 0.88 4.31
C ARG A 57 4.98 1.75 3.44
N SER A 58 6.29 1.74 3.69
CA SER A 58 7.26 2.46 2.85
C SER A 58 7.30 1.91 1.43
N MET A 59 7.27 0.58 1.27
CA MET A 59 7.19 -0.08 -0.03
C MET A 59 5.90 0.28 -0.78
N ASN A 60 4.76 0.21 -0.10
CA ASN A 60 3.46 0.56 -0.68
C ASN A 60 3.42 2.02 -1.14
N CYS A 61 3.92 2.93 -0.31
CA CYS A 61 4.05 4.34 -0.63
C CYS A 61 4.94 4.55 -1.87
N TYR A 62 6.13 3.97 -1.89
CA TYR A 62 7.07 4.06 -3.00
C TYR A 62 6.40 3.71 -4.32
N TYR A 63 5.79 2.52 -4.41
CA TYR A 63 5.17 2.05 -5.65
C TYR A 63 3.87 2.79 -5.99
N SER A 64 3.10 3.22 -5.00
CA SER A 64 1.90 4.04 -5.22
C SER A 64 2.26 5.40 -5.82
N ASN A 65 3.33 6.04 -5.33
CA ASN A 65 3.80 7.32 -5.87
C ASN A 65 4.48 7.14 -7.23
N LEU A 66 5.19 6.02 -7.45
CA LEU A 66 5.81 5.72 -8.74
C LEU A 66 4.77 5.65 -9.88
N ILE A 67 3.58 5.08 -9.65
CA ILE A 67 2.46 5.07 -10.63
C ILE A 67 2.03 6.50 -11.01
N GLU A 68 2.15 7.46 -10.09
CA GLU A 68 1.84 8.88 -10.34
C GLU A 68 3.02 9.64 -10.98
N GLY A 69 4.14 8.97 -11.25
CA GLY A 69 5.36 9.59 -11.79
C GLY A 69 6.28 10.20 -10.74
N HIS A 70 6.00 9.99 -9.45
CA HIS A 70 6.79 10.50 -8.34
C HIS A 70 7.69 9.40 -7.77
N SER A 71 8.99 9.50 -7.97
CA SER A 71 9.98 8.53 -7.48
C SER A 71 10.75 9.10 -6.29
N THR A 72 10.50 8.55 -5.09
CA THR A 72 11.23 8.88 -3.87
C THR A 72 12.08 7.69 -3.47
N HIS A 73 13.39 7.86 -3.39
CA HIS A 73 14.26 6.74 -3.01
C HIS A 73 13.89 6.19 -1.63
N PRO A 74 13.87 4.85 -1.41
CA PRO A 74 13.45 4.25 -0.13
C PRO A 74 14.20 4.77 1.11
N VAL A 75 15.48 5.11 0.97
CA VAL A 75 16.28 5.72 2.05
C VAL A 75 15.78 7.14 2.36
N ASP A 76 15.36 7.90 1.35
CA ASP A 76 14.80 9.24 1.57
C ASP A 76 13.40 9.18 2.20
N ILE A 77 12.64 8.13 1.93
CA ILE A 77 11.38 7.86 2.64
C ILE A 77 11.66 7.62 4.13
N GLU A 78 12.67 6.80 4.46
CA GLU A 78 13.05 6.51 5.85
C GLU A 78 13.51 7.79 6.58
N ARG A 79 14.36 8.60 5.93
CA ARG A 79 14.79 9.92 6.45
C ARG A 79 13.59 10.83 6.71
N ALA A 80 12.61 10.86 5.81
CA ALA A 80 11.41 11.67 5.98
C ALA A 80 10.57 11.25 7.21
N LEU A 81 10.52 9.95 7.52
CA LEU A 81 9.85 9.45 8.72
C LEU A 81 10.56 9.89 10.01
N GLU A 82 11.88 10.10 9.96
CA GLU A 82 12.71 10.62 11.05
C GLU A 82 12.77 12.18 11.08
N ASN A 83 12.00 12.85 10.21
CA ASN A 83 11.98 14.31 10.00
C ASN A 83 13.32 14.89 9.47
N ASP A 84 14.14 14.05 8.83
CA ASP A 84 15.36 14.46 8.15
C ASP A 84 15.05 14.70 6.66
N TYR A 85 14.88 15.97 6.30
CA TYR A 85 14.46 16.38 4.97
C TYR A 85 15.62 16.93 4.14
N SER A 86 15.56 16.71 2.84
CA SER A 86 16.49 17.30 1.87
C SER A 86 16.44 18.81 1.87
N THR A 87 17.56 19.47 1.62
CA THR A 87 17.64 20.91 1.34
C THR A 87 17.14 21.26 -0.05
N ASP A 88 17.15 20.28 -0.98
CA ASP A 88 16.54 20.41 -2.30
C ASP A 88 15.01 20.38 -2.17
N LEU A 89 14.35 21.39 -2.73
CA LEU A 89 12.90 21.61 -2.57
C LEU A 89 12.08 20.49 -3.21
N GLU A 90 12.48 20.03 -4.39
CA GLU A 90 11.77 18.98 -5.11
C GLU A 90 11.86 17.64 -4.36
N LYS A 91 13.06 17.25 -3.96
CA LYS A 91 13.26 16.04 -3.13
C LYS A 91 12.53 16.14 -1.80
N ARG A 92 12.56 17.29 -1.15
CA ARG A 92 11.83 17.53 0.10
C ARG A 92 10.33 17.39 -0.08
N ASN A 93 9.76 17.91 -1.17
CA ASN A 93 8.34 17.78 -1.47
C ASN A 93 7.94 16.32 -1.66
N LEU A 94 8.74 15.53 -2.39
CA LEU A 94 8.53 14.10 -2.56
C LEU A 94 8.64 13.33 -1.22
N GLN A 95 9.57 13.72 -0.35
CA GLN A 95 9.70 13.16 1.00
C GLN A 95 8.46 13.45 1.87
N LEU A 96 7.92 14.66 1.82
CA LEU A 96 6.71 15.04 2.53
C LEU A 96 5.47 14.31 2.00
N GLU A 97 5.37 14.15 0.67
CA GLU A 97 4.32 13.35 0.04
C GLU A 97 4.38 11.87 0.49
N ALA A 98 5.58 11.29 0.52
CA ALA A 98 5.76 9.92 1.00
C ALA A 98 5.34 9.78 2.47
N LYS A 99 5.72 10.72 3.32
CA LYS A 99 5.31 10.75 4.71
C LYS A 99 3.79 10.88 4.87
N ALA A 100 3.14 11.72 4.05
CA ALA A 100 1.69 11.87 4.04
C ALA A 100 1.01 10.53 3.72
N HIS A 101 1.43 9.86 2.66
CA HIS A 101 0.88 8.55 2.26
C HIS A 101 1.05 7.49 3.37
N ILE A 102 2.24 7.38 3.95
CA ILE A 102 2.55 6.41 5.01
C ILE A 102 1.71 6.70 6.26
N SER A 103 1.55 7.97 6.62
CA SER A 103 0.74 8.38 7.79
C SER A 103 -0.73 7.98 7.63
N VAL A 104 -1.30 8.14 6.43
CA VAL A 104 -2.68 7.70 6.16
C VAL A 104 -2.79 6.18 6.19
N GLN A 105 -1.85 5.47 5.60
CA GLN A 105 -1.88 4.01 5.64
C GLN A 105 -1.72 3.48 7.07
N GLN A 106 -0.84 4.08 7.88
CA GLN A 106 -0.70 3.72 9.30
C GLN A 106 -1.99 3.97 10.06
N TRP A 107 -2.65 5.12 9.84
CA TRP A 107 -3.95 5.42 10.45
C TRP A 107 -5.01 4.37 10.08
N ILE A 108 -5.03 3.88 8.83
CA ILE A 108 -5.90 2.76 8.42
C ILE A 108 -5.52 1.48 9.18
N ASP A 109 -4.22 1.18 9.27
CA ASP A 109 -3.70 0.00 9.95
C ASP A 109 -4.04 -0.03 11.44
N ASP A 110 -4.02 1.13 12.08
CA ASP A 110 -4.34 1.31 13.50
C ASP A 110 -5.87 1.33 13.75
N GLY A 111 -6.67 1.03 12.72
CA GLY A 111 -8.13 1.00 12.81
C GLY A 111 -8.76 2.38 12.94
N GLY A 112 -8.08 3.43 12.46
CA GLY A 112 -8.59 4.79 12.45
C GLY A 112 -9.79 4.98 11.52
N LEU A 113 -9.85 4.24 10.42
CA LEU A 113 -10.98 4.26 9.47
C LEU A 113 -12.18 3.52 10.09
N LYS A 114 -13.13 4.26 10.63
CA LYS A 114 -14.28 3.71 11.40
C LYS A 114 -15.45 3.31 10.52
N GLN A 115 -15.59 3.90 9.35
CA GLN A 115 -16.67 3.63 8.41
C GLN A 115 -16.15 2.70 7.29
N PRO A 116 -17.07 2.01 6.55
CA PRO A 116 -16.66 1.22 5.40
C PRO A 116 -15.81 2.03 4.42
N PRO A 117 -14.71 1.46 3.86
CA PRO A 117 -13.77 2.21 3.01
C PRO A 117 -14.41 2.88 1.78
N THR A 118 -15.52 2.34 1.30
CA THR A 118 -16.23 2.83 0.10
C THR A 118 -17.24 3.94 0.39
N CYS A 119 -17.54 4.26 1.67
CA CYS A 119 -18.49 5.33 1.94
C CYS A 119 -17.86 6.71 1.69
N LEU A 120 -18.72 7.67 1.34
CA LEU A 120 -18.30 9.04 1.02
C LEU A 120 -17.44 9.66 2.13
N ALA A 121 -17.84 9.48 3.39
CA ALA A 121 -17.10 10.02 4.53
C ALA A 121 -15.68 9.45 4.62
N SER A 122 -15.50 8.15 4.39
CA SER A 122 -14.18 7.50 4.38
C SER A 122 -13.29 7.99 3.25
N LEU A 123 -13.84 8.14 2.06
CA LEU A 123 -13.10 8.65 0.90
C LEU A 123 -12.65 10.11 1.11
N ILE A 124 -13.54 10.94 1.66
CA ILE A 124 -13.23 12.32 2.03
C ILE A 124 -12.12 12.34 3.10
N GLU A 125 -12.22 11.51 4.14
CA GLU A 125 -11.25 11.48 5.24
C GLU A 125 -9.88 10.99 4.77
N ILE A 126 -9.82 9.95 3.92
CA ILE A 126 -8.56 9.47 3.32
C ILE A 126 -7.90 10.61 2.51
N HIS A 127 -8.65 11.26 1.62
CA HIS A 127 -8.15 12.35 0.81
C HIS A 127 -7.72 13.56 1.67
N GLN A 128 -8.53 13.93 2.67
CA GLN A 128 -8.25 15.03 3.57
C GLN A 128 -6.94 14.82 4.30
N ARG A 129 -6.78 13.69 4.98
CA ARG A 129 -5.57 13.35 5.74
C ARG A 129 -4.32 13.30 4.88
N PHE A 130 -4.45 12.80 3.64
CA PHE A 130 -3.35 12.80 2.70
C PHE A 130 -2.96 14.22 2.29
N CYS A 131 -3.92 15.05 1.86
CA CYS A 131 -3.65 16.38 1.33
C CYS A 131 -3.27 17.40 2.42
N GLU A 132 -3.76 17.27 3.67
CA GLU A 132 -3.38 18.17 4.78
C GLU A 132 -1.89 18.13 5.12
N LEU A 133 -1.23 17.00 4.84
CA LEU A 133 0.19 16.82 5.10
C LEU A 133 1.07 17.20 3.89
N LEU A 134 0.47 17.48 2.73
CA LEU A 134 1.21 17.87 1.54
C LEU A 134 1.73 19.32 1.63
N PRO A 135 2.92 19.59 1.06
CA PRO A 135 3.37 20.95 0.84
C PRO A 135 2.38 21.75 -0.01
N GLN A 136 2.28 23.05 0.25
CA GLN A 136 1.35 23.92 -0.48
C GLN A 136 1.55 23.88 -2.01
N ASP A 137 2.78 23.67 -2.46
CA ASP A 137 3.12 23.62 -3.89
C ASP A 137 2.52 22.41 -4.59
N LEU A 138 2.35 21.27 -3.87
CA LEU A 138 1.73 20.05 -4.38
C LEU A 138 0.19 20.09 -4.33
N LEU A 139 -0.40 21.14 -3.76
CA LEU A 139 -1.86 21.33 -3.72
C LEU A 139 -2.38 22.17 -4.90
N TRP A 140 -1.65 22.24 -6.00
CA TRP A 140 -2.06 22.97 -7.19
C TRP A 140 -1.96 22.10 -8.44
N VAL A 141 -3.06 22.02 -9.17
CA VAL A 141 -3.13 21.31 -10.45
C VAL A 141 -3.41 22.24 -11.60
N GLN A 142 -2.86 21.94 -12.75
CA GLN A 142 -3.17 22.70 -13.97
C GLN A 142 -4.49 22.17 -14.55
N TYR A 143 -5.51 23.04 -14.59
CA TYR A 143 -6.80 22.70 -15.16
C TYR A 143 -6.72 22.75 -16.68
N ARG A 144 -6.83 21.58 -17.33
CA ARG A 144 -6.59 21.43 -18.77
C ARG A 144 -7.44 22.30 -19.67
N GLN A 145 -8.74 22.50 -19.31
CA GLN A 145 -9.68 23.26 -20.16
C GLN A 145 -9.34 24.76 -20.23
N THR A 146 -8.74 25.34 -19.20
CA THR A 146 -8.47 26.80 -19.15
C THR A 146 -6.99 27.13 -19.02
N GLY A 147 -6.13 26.15 -18.79
CA GLY A 147 -4.71 26.36 -18.48
C GLY A 147 -4.44 27.02 -17.13
N LYS A 148 -5.47 27.33 -16.34
CA LYS A 148 -5.32 27.96 -15.02
C LYS A 148 -4.95 26.93 -13.94
N ARG A 149 -4.19 27.40 -12.97
CA ARG A 149 -3.94 26.59 -11.76
C ARG A 149 -5.15 26.62 -10.85
N VAL A 150 -5.58 25.46 -10.37
CA VAL A 150 -6.68 25.28 -9.42
C VAL A 150 -6.13 24.63 -8.16
N LYS A 151 -6.55 25.16 -7.01
CA LYS A 151 -6.12 24.61 -5.72
C LYS A 151 -6.89 23.35 -5.37
N VAL A 152 -6.16 22.31 -4.99
CA VAL A 152 -6.71 21.10 -4.38
C VAL A 152 -7.00 21.41 -2.91
N VAL A 153 -8.25 21.27 -2.50
CA VAL A 153 -8.66 21.50 -1.11
C VAL A 153 -8.78 20.13 -0.42
N PRO A 154 -8.07 19.89 0.69
CA PRO A 154 -8.14 18.63 1.41
C PRO A 154 -9.58 18.21 1.73
N GLY A 155 -9.96 16.99 1.36
CA GLY A 155 -11.29 16.43 1.61
C GLY A 155 -12.43 17.01 0.75
N LYS A 156 -12.19 18.02 -0.08
CA LYS A 156 -13.24 18.66 -0.88
C LYS A 156 -13.42 17.91 -2.21
N LEU A 157 -14.65 17.53 -2.51
CA LEU A 157 -15.03 17.02 -3.84
C LEU A 157 -14.81 18.12 -4.89
N ARG A 158 -14.47 17.69 -6.12
CA ARG A 158 -14.26 18.64 -7.23
C ARG A 158 -15.53 19.40 -7.57
N GLU A 159 -15.34 20.64 -8.00
CA GLU A 159 -16.41 21.53 -8.46
C GLU A 159 -16.32 21.77 -9.98
N LEU A 160 -15.27 21.24 -10.61
CA LEU A 160 -15.01 21.41 -12.04
C LEU A 160 -15.10 20.05 -12.75
N HIS A 161 -15.43 20.09 -14.03
CA HIS A 161 -15.34 18.92 -14.90
C HIS A 161 -13.88 18.51 -15.09
N VAL A 162 -13.59 17.24 -15.11
CA VAL A 162 -12.22 16.71 -15.30
C VAL A 162 -12.21 15.63 -16.36
N GLU A 163 -11.08 15.53 -17.03
CA GLU A 163 -10.80 14.50 -18.04
C GLU A 163 -9.54 13.75 -17.64
N VAL A 164 -9.58 12.41 -17.72
CA VAL A 164 -8.47 11.52 -17.35
C VAL A 164 -8.17 10.62 -18.55
N GLY A 165 -7.11 10.90 -19.25
CA GLY A 165 -6.83 10.22 -20.50
C GLY A 165 -7.93 10.50 -21.52
N ARG A 166 -8.72 9.47 -21.89
CA ARG A 166 -9.89 9.54 -22.78
C ARG A 166 -11.23 9.57 -22.01
N HIS A 167 -11.19 9.34 -20.73
CA HIS A 167 -12.39 9.33 -19.89
C HIS A 167 -12.79 10.74 -19.50
N VAL A 168 -14.02 11.12 -19.81
CA VAL A 168 -14.66 12.35 -19.30
C VAL A 168 -15.46 11.96 -18.07
N ALA A 169 -15.03 12.43 -16.90
CA ALA A 169 -15.71 12.13 -15.66
C ALA A 169 -17.07 12.83 -15.60
N ILE A 170 -18.00 12.24 -14.84
CA ILE A 170 -19.34 12.80 -14.59
C ILE A 170 -19.30 14.25 -14.10
N SER A 171 -20.44 14.94 -14.18
CA SER A 171 -20.55 16.30 -13.63
C SER A 171 -20.27 16.34 -12.13
N PRO A 172 -19.70 17.43 -11.62
CA PRO A 172 -19.34 17.55 -10.20
C PRO A 172 -20.51 17.34 -9.22
N GLY A 173 -21.70 17.78 -9.60
CA GLY A 173 -22.90 17.64 -8.77
C GLY A 173 -23.40 16.20 -8.66
N ALA A 174 -23.10 15.34 -9.64
CA ALA A 174 -23.47 13.95 -9.64
C ALA A 174 -22.56 13.07 -8.75
N VAL A 175 -21.34 13.52 -8.42
CA VAL A 175 -20.37 12.76 -7.66
C VAL A 175 -20.93 12.15 -6.36
N PRO A 176 -21.60 12.92 -5.47
CA PRO A 176 -22.09 12.37 -4.20
C PRO A 176 -23.06 11.19 -4.39
N ARG A 177 -24.03 11.30 -5.32
CA ARG A 177 -25.04 10.26 -5.53
C ARG A 177 -24.48 8.99 -6.18
N LEU A 178 -23.43 9.12 -7.03
CA LEU A 178 -22.77 7.95 -7.59
C LEU A 178 -21.88 7.24 -6.54
N LEU A 179 -21.17 8.01 -5.70
CA LEU A 179 -20.42 7.43 -4.59
C LEU A 179 -21.32 6.73 -3.57
N GLU A 180 -22.51 7.29 -3.29
CA GLU A 180 -23.51 6.64 -2.43
C GLU A 180 -24.01 5.34 -3.07
N ARG A 181 -24.32 5.33 -4.37
CA ARG A 181 -24.70 4.12 -5.10
C ARG A 181 -23.60 3.06 -5.06
N MET A 182 -22.34 3.47 -5.22
CA MET A 182 -21.15 2.62 -5.10
C MET A 182 -21.07 2.01 -3.69
N HIS A 183 -21.23 2.81 -2.65
CA HIS A 183 -21.19 2.35 -1.27
C HIS A 183 -22.29 1.31 -0.99
N ILE A 184 -23.53 1.57 -1.38
CA ILE A 184 -24.66 0.65 -1.20
C ILE A 184 -24.38 -0.71 -1.87
N ALA A 185 -23.76 -0.70 -3.06
CA ALA A 185 -23.45 -1.93 -3.77
C ALA A 185 -22.40 -2.81 -3.04
N TYR A 186 -21.46 -2.20 -2.35
CA TYR A 186 -20.34 -2.94 -1.71
C TYR A 186 -20.51 -3.15 -0.21
N ALA A 187 -21.40 -2.39 0.47
CA ALA A 187 -21.53 -2.42 1.93
C ALA A 187 -22.02 -3.75 2.51
N ARG A 188 -22.72 -4.57 1.73
CA ARG A 188 -23.34 -5.83 2.16
C ARG A 188 -22.71 -7.06 1.51
N ALA A 189 -21.51 -6.94 0.98
CA ALA A 189 -20.82 -8.03 0.32
C ALA A 189 -20.46 -9.15 1.32
N GLY A 190 -20.71 -10.40 0.97
CA GLY A 190 -20.16 -11.57 1.64
C GLY A 190 -18.62 -11.58 1.53
N ARG A 191 -17.94 -12.53 2.20
CA ARG A 191 -16.47 -12.49 2.28
C ARG A 191 -15.77 -12.57 0.92
N ILE A 192 -16.21 -13.46 0.04
CA ILE A 192 -15.69 -13.59 -1.34
C ILE A 192 -16.06 -12.34 -2.14
N GLU A 193 -17.32 -11.93 -2.08
CA GLU A 193 -17.79 -10.72 -2.75
C GLU A 193 -17.02 -9.48 -2.31
N ALA A 194 -16.62 -9.36 -1.06
CA ALA A 194 -15.85 -8.23 -0.55
C ALA A 194 -14.45 -8.17 -1.18
N ILE A 195 -13.84 -9.33 -1.48
CA ILE A 195 -12.55 -9.39 -2.20
C ILE A 195 -12.73 -8.96 -3.65
N LEU A 196 -13.76 -9.45 -4.34
CA LEU A 196 -14.08 -9.03 -5.71
C LEU A 196 -14.45 -7.54 -5.75
N ALA A 197 -15.21 -7.08 -4.76
CA ALA A 197 -15.62 -5.68 -4.61
C ALA A 197 -14.41 -4.74 -4.50
N ALA A 198 -13.31 -5.17 -3.89
CA ALA A 198 -12.10 -4.34 -3.79
C ALA A 198 -11.54 -3.98 -5.16
N ALA A 199 -11.53 -4.92 -6.12
CA ALA A 199 -11.13 -4.66 -7.50
C ALA A 199 -12.16 -3.79 -8.24
N CYS A 200 -13.44 -4.13 -8.15
CA CYS A 200 -14.51 -3.39 -8.81
C CYS A 200 -14.57 -1.94 -8.31
N ALA A 201 -14.53 -1.73 -6.99
CA ALA A 201 -14.56 -0.42 -6.36
C ALA A 201 -13.33 0.43 -6.74
N HIS A 202 -12.17 -0.20 -6.89
CA HIS A 202 -10.95 0.47 -7.35
C HIS A 202 -11.17 1.20 -8.67
N HIS A 203 -11.66 0.47 -9.69
CA HIS A 203 -11.95 1.09 -10.99
C HIS A 203 -13.10 2.09 -10.87
N ARG A 204 -14.22 1.75 -10.21
CA ARG A 204 -15.41 2.62 -10.16
C ARG A 204 -15.14 3.94 -9.45
N LEU A 205 -14.25 3.98 -8.43
CA LEU A 205 -13.80 5.22 -7.82
C LEU A 205 -13.00 6.09 -8.81
N LEU A 206 -12.10 5.47 -9.57
CA LEU A 206 -11.32 6.17 -10.60
C LEU A 206 -12.21 6.69 -11.73
N TRP A 207 -13.25 5.96 -12.09
CA TRP A 207 -14.24 6.38 -13.08
C TRP A 207 -15.06 7.60 -12.61
N VAL A 208 -15.52 7.62 -11.35
CA VAL A 208 -16.22 8.76 -10.76
C VAL A 208 -15.29 9.98 -10.63
N HIS A 209 -14.03 9.73 -10.31
CA HIS A 209 -12.97 10.74 -10.15
C HIS A 209 -13.37 11.89 -9.23
N PRO A 210 -13.63 11.63 -7.93
CA PRO A 210 -14.32 12.58 -7.05
C PRO A 210 -13.53 13.84 -6.69
N PHE A 211 -12.20 13.83 -6.80
CA PHE A 211 -11.34 14.92 -6.36
C PHE A 211 -10.65 15.60 -7.54
N MET A 212 -10.15 16.83 -7.33
CA MET A 212 -9.37 17.55 -8.35
C MET A 212 -8.02 16.88 -8.65
N ASP A 213 -7.44 16.20 -7.64
CA ASP A 213 -6.23 15.40 -7.71
C ASP A 213 -6.21 14.34 -6.61
N GLY A 214 -5.25 13.41 -6.63
CA GLY A 214 -5.07 12.38 -5.61
C GLY A 214 -6.00 11.17 -5.75
N ASN A 215 -6.84 11.10 -6.77
CA ASN A 215 -7.81 10.00 -6.95
C ASN A 215 -7.14 8.62 -7.04
N GLY A 216 -6.00 8.51 -7.73
CA GLY A 216 -5.24 7.25 -7.82
C GLY A 216 -4.75 6.77 -6.46
N ARG A 217 -4.18 7.66 -5.65
CA ARG A 217 -3.71 7.37 -4.28
C ARG A 217 -4.86 6.98 -3.37
N VAL A 218 -5.99 7.71 -3.43
CA VAL A 218 -7.21 7.37 -2.67
C VAL A 218 -7.76 6.00 -3.08
N ALA A 219 -7.83 5.68 -4.38
CA ALA A 219 -8.32 4.40 -4.87
C ALA A 219 -7.43 3.23 -4.38
N ARG A 220 -6.11 3.38 -4.38
CA ARG A 220 -5.19 2.37 -3.87
C ARG A 220 -5.27 2.22 -2.35
N LEU A 221 -5.40 3.31 -1.59
CA LEU A 221 -5.61 3.26 -0.13
C LEU A 221 -6.98 2.69 0.25
N MET A 222 -8.05 3.02 -0.49
CA MET A 222 -9.38 2.42 -0.32
C MET A 222 -9.33 0.90 -0.56
N SER A 223 -8.74 0.47 -1.68
CA SER A 223 -8.61 -0.96 -1.99
C SER A 223 -7.75 -1.70 -0.96
N TYR A 224 -6.68 -1.07 -0.48
CA TYR A 224 -5.87 -1.60 0.61
C TYR A 224 -6.70 -1.80 1.87
N ALA A 225 -7.50 -0.80 2.26
CA ALA A 225 -8.38 -0.88 3.43
C ALA A 225 -9.46 -1.98 3.28
N MET A 226 -10.07 -2.11 2.09
CA MET A 226 -11.05 -3.16 1.79
C MET A 226 -10.43 -4.57 1.91
N LEU A 227 -9.26 -4.80 1.29
CA LEU A 227 -8.57 -6.08 1.36
C LEU A 227 -8.10 -6.40 2.79
N ARG A 228 -7.59 -5.39 3.52
CA ARG A 228 -7.19 -5.56 4.92
C ARG A 228 -8.37 -5.98 5.80
N HIS A 229 -9.53 -5.39 5.60
CA HIS A 229 -10.76 -5.74 6.33
C HIS A 229 -11.23 -7.17 6.02
N SER A 230 -11.12 -7.59 4.74
CA SER A 230 -11.63 -8.90 4.28
C SER A 230 -10.68 -10.06 4.54
N LEU A 231 -9.35 -9.83 4.55
CA LEU A 231 -8.31 -10.87 4.50
C LEU A 231 -7.39 -10.93 5.72
N ASP A 232 -7.49 -9.98 6.65
CA ASP A 232 -6.51 -9.86 7.75
C ASP A 232 -5.05 -9.92 7.25
N THR A 233 -4.69 -9.01 6.35
CA THR A 233 -3.36 -8.99 5.70
C THR A 233 -2.22 -8.72 6.67
N ARG A 234 -2.49 -8.30 7.90
CA ARG A 234 -1.52 -7.78 8.89
C ARG A 234 -0.58 -6.72 8.33
N GLY A 235 -0.93 -6.09 7.21
CA GLY A 235 -0.08 -5.13 6.50
C GLY A 235 1.19 -5.74 5.89
N LEU A 236 1.23 -7.06 5.68
CA LEU A 236 2.43 -7.77 5.20
C LEU A 236 2.58 -7.76 3.68
N TRP A 237 1.57 -7.34 2.96
CA TRP A 237 1.59 -7.22 1.50
C TRP A 237 0.68 -6.10 1.02
N SER A 238 0.90 -5.64 -0.21
CA SER A 238 0.07 -4.67 -0.89
C SER A 238 0.17 -4.87 -2.41
N ILE A 239 -0.94 -4.60 -3.09
CA ILE A 239 -1.02 -4.70 -4.55
C ILE A 239 -0.18 -3.63 -5.27
N ALA A 240 0.12 -2.48 -4.65
CA ALA A 240 0.71 -1.33 -5.33
C ALA A 240 2.02 -1.66 -6.06
N ARG A 241 2.89 -2.53 -5.47
CA ARG A 241 4.10 -2.99 -6.13
C ARG A 241 3.79 -3.76 -7.42
N GLY A 242 2.81 -4.63 -7.40
CA GLY A 242 2.38 -5.41 -8.57
C GLY A 242 1.82 -4.51 -9.66
N LEU A 243 0.96 -3.55 -9.31
CA LEU A 243 0.41 -2.58 -10.25
C LEU A 243 1.49 -1.71 -10.88
N ALA A 244 2.45 -1.21 -10.09
CA ALA A 244 3.56 -0.40 -10.60
C ALA A 244 4.48 -1.18 -11.55
N ARG A 245 4.77 -2.45 -11.24
CA ARG A 245 5.59 -3.31 -12.11
C ARG A 245 4.89 -3.71 -13.41
N ARG A 246 3.58 -3.64 -13.44
CA ARG A 246 2.72 -3.93 -14.61
C ARG A 246 1.88 -2.70 -14.98
N GLU A 247 2.50 -1.52 -14.90
CA GLU A 247 1.81 -0.24 -15.05
C GLU A 247 1.06 -0.11 -16.38
N GLN A 248 1.66 -0.58 -17.47
CA GLN A 248 1.04 -0.55 -18.80
C GLN A 248 -0.22 -1.43 -18.84
N ASP A 249 -0.15 -2.66 -18.32
CA ASP A 249 -1.30 -3.57 -18.25
C ASP A 249 -2.38 -2.98 -17.35
N TYR A 250 -1.97 -2.43 -16.18
CA TYR A 250 -2.89 -1.80 -15.25
C TYR A 250 -3.66 -0.64 -15.89
N LYS A 251 -2.97 0.26 -16.58
CA LYS A 251 -3.60 1.38 -17.30
C LYS A 251 -4.48 0.90 -18.44
N ALA A 252 -4.07 -0.13 -19.19
CA ALA A 252 -4.87 -0.71 -20.25
C ALA A 252 -6.17 -1.35 -19.74
N HIS A 253 -6.11 -2.09 -18.64
CA HIS A 253 -7.30 -2.66 -18.00
C HIS A 253 -8.25 -1.59 -17.47
N LEU A 254 -7.74 -0.51 -16.84
CA LEU A 254 -8.58 0.61 -16.41
C LEU A 254 -9.30 1.24 -17.60
N GLN A 255 -8.58 1.53 -18.67
CA GLN A 255 -9.17 2.11 -19.89
C GLN A 255 -10.22 1.19 -20.53
N ALA A 256 -9.98 -0.12 -20.56
CA ALA A 256 -10.96 -1.08 -21.10
C ALA A 256 -12.28 -1.07 -20.29
N CYS A 257 -12.19 -0.88 -18.97
CA CYS A 257 -13.36 -0.81 -18.08
C CYS A 257 -14.18 0.49 -18.24
N ASP A 258 -13.66 1.52 -18.91
CA ASP A 258 -14.38 2.76 -19.24
C ASP A 258 -15.26 2.58 -20.48
N GLU A 259 -15.03 1.51 -21.27
CA GLU A 259 -15.76 1.27 -22.49
C GLU A 259 -17.18 0.78 -22.23
N ARG A 260 -18.10 1.14 -23.14
CA ARG A 260 -19.47 0.66 -23.11
C ARG A 260 -19.53 -0.83 -23.40
N ARG A 261 -20.56 -1.50 -22.88
CA ARG A 261 -20.86 -2.90 -23.19
C ARG A 261 -20.98 -3.13 -24.72
N ARG A 262 -20.54 -4.29 -25.17
CA ARG A 262 -20.51 -4.62 -26.60
C ARG A 262 -21.76 -5.30 -27.12
N GLY A 263 -22.73 -5.60 -26.26
CA GLY A 263 -23.98 -6.27 -26.61
C GLY A 263 -24.67 -6.89 -25.38
N ASP A 264 -25.72 -7.66 -25.61
CA ASP A 264 -26.54 -8.25 -24.55
C ASP A 264 -25.84 -9.37 -23.75
N LEU A 265 -24.76 -9.93 -24.30
CA LEU A 265 -23.94 -10.93 -23.63
C LEU A 265 -22.83 -10.31 -22.74
N ASP A 266 -22.67 -8.99 -22.79
CA ASP A 266 -21.68 -8.24 -21.99
C ASP A 266 -22.35 -7.52 -20.80
N GLY A 267 -23.17 -8.24 -20.07
CA GLY A 267 -23.87 -7.75 -18.87
C GLY A 267 -25.09 -6.86 -19.15
N ARG A 268 -25.63 -6.28 -18.09
CA ARG A 268 -26.83 -5.43 -18.15
C ARG A 268 -26.57 -3.95 -17.90
N GLY A 269 -25.33 -3.60 -17.54
CA GLY A 269 -24.95 -2.22 -17.26
C GLY A 269 -24.68 -1.39 -18.54
N THR A 270 -24.29 -0.16 -18.36
CA THR A 270 -23.83 0.73 -19.45
C THR A 270 -22.41 0.39 -19.88
N LEU A 271 -21.54 0.05 -18.91
CA LEU A 271 -20.17 -0.34 -19.15
C LEU A 271 -20.02 -1.85 -19.37
N SER A 272 -18.90 -2.26 -19.93
CA SER A 272 -18.57 -3.67 -20.20
C SER A 272 -18.37 -4.46 -18.90
N GLU A 273 -19.18 -5.48 -18.67
CA GLU A 273 -18.99 -6.43 -17.58
C GLU A 273 -17.79 -7.36 -17.83
N ALA A 274 -17.56 -7.73 -19.08
CA ALA A 274 -16.43 -8.55 -19.47
C ALA A 274 -15.09 -7.84 -19.19
N ALA A 275 -15.02 -6.53 -19.47
CA ALA A 275 -13.83 -5.73 -19.14
C ALA A 275 -13.64 -5.62 -17.62
N LEU A 276 -14.72 -5.41 -16.85
CA LEU A 276 -14.64 -5.39 -15.38
C LEU A 276 -14.19 -6.75 -14.82
N ALA A 277 -14.67 -7.85 -15.38
CA ALA A 277 -14.22 -9.20 -15.00
C ALA A 277 -12.74 -9.41 -15.31
N SER A 278 -12.27 -8.98 -16.49
CA SER A 278 -10.85 -9.06 -16.85
C SER A 278 -9.95 -8.20 -15.97
N PHE A 279 -10.39 -7.00 -15.61
CA PHE A 279 -9.67 -6.17 -14.62
C PHE A 279 -9.64 -6.83 -13.25
N THR A 280 -10.76 -7.41 -12.81
CA THR A 280 -10.85 -8.10 -11.51
C THR A 280 -9.90 -9.30 -11.47
N GLU A 281 -9.85 -10.09 -12.54
CA GLU A 281 -8.89 -11.20 -12.68
C GLU A 281 -7.44 -10.70 -12.59
N PHE A 282 -7.09 -9.67 -13.36
CA PHE A 282 -5.77 -9.03 -13.30
C PHE A 282 -5.42 -8.55 -11.89
N PHE A 283 -6.37 -7.90 -11.20
CA PHE A 283 -6.19 -7.38 -9.86
C PHE A 283 -5.95 -8.50 -8.83
N LEU A 284 -6.77 -9.56 -8.88
CA LEU A 284 -6.63 -10.71 -7.98
C LEU A 284 -5.34 -11.47 -8.23
N GLN A 285 -5.02 -11.78 -9.50
CA GLN A 285 -3.77 -12.45 -9.85
C GLN A 285 -2.55 -11.63 -9.41
N THR A 286 -2.58 -10.32 -9.64
CA THR A 286 -1.52 -9.41 -9.17
C THR A 286 -1.42 -9.43 -7.64
N SER A 287 -2.55 -9.50 -6.92
CA SER A 287 -2.55 -9.61 -5.46
C SER A 287 -1.95 -10.92 -4.98
N ILE A 288 -2.31 -12.05 -5.62
CA ILE A 288 -1.75 -13.38 -5.33
C ILE A 288 -0.23 -13.37 -5.54
N ASP A 289 0.23 -12.83 -6.67
CA ASP A 289 1.67 -12.68 -6.97
C ASP A 289 2.42 -11.90 -5.88
N GLN A 290 1.78 -10.85 -5.32
CA GLN A 290 2.41 -10.07 -4.23
C GLN A 290 2.45 -10.86 -2.91
N VAL A 291 1.42 -11.63 -2.58
CA VAL A 291 1.42 -12.50 -1.40
C VAL A 291 2.52 -13.56 -1.53
N GLU A 292 2.63 -14.22 -2.67
CA GLU A 292 3.65 -15.25 -2.93
C GLU A 292 5.07 -14.65 -2.92
N PHE A 293 5.24 -13.50 -3.53
CA PHE A 293 6.50 -12.76 -3.48
C PHE A 293 6.91 -12.51 -2.02
N MET A 294 6.01 -11.94 -1.21
CA MET A 294 6.30 -11.70 0.21
C MET A 294 6.57 -12.98 0.98
N ARG A 295 5.77 -14.03 0.77
CA ARG A 295 5.99 -15.33 1.40
C ARG A 295 7.37 -15.89 1.09
N SER A 296 7.84 -15.75 -0.16
CA SER A 296 9.18 -16.18 -0.56
C SER A 296 10.30 -15.40 0.13
N LEU A 297 10.07 -14.09 0.37
CA LEU A 297 11.03 -13.21 1.03
C LEU A 297 11.14 -13.47 2.53
N VAL A 298 9.99 -13.68 3.19
CA VAL A 298 9.94 -13.79 4.67
C VAL A 298 9.96 -15.23 5.16
N HIS A 299 10.19 -16.20 4.27
CA HIS A 299 10.37 -17.60 4.69
C HIS A 299 11.45 -17.68 5.77
N ALA A 300 11.10 -18.21 6.94
CA ALA A 300 11.91 -18.11 8.16
C ALA A 300 13.39 -18.48 7.95
N GLU A 301 13.67 -19.65 7.34
CA GLU A 301 15.05 -20.10 7.10
C GLU A 301 15.81 -19.19 6.14
N ARG A 302 15.16 -18.73 5.07
CA ARG A 302 15.79 -17.86 4.05
C ARG A 302 16.09 -16.48 4.60
N LEU A 303 15.15 -15.90 5.34
CA LEU A 303 15.32 -14.59 5.99
C LEU A 303 16.42 -14.68 7.05
N HIS A 304 16.36 -15.69 7.90
CA HIS A 304 17.41 -15.97 8.90
C HIS A 304 18.79 -16.07 8.24
N HIS A 305 18.92 -16.88 7.20
CA HIS A 305 20.20 -17.07 6.49
C HIS A 305 20.76 -15.75 5.94
N ARG A 306 19.91 -14.93 5.28
CA ARG A 306 20.34 -13.64 4.73
C ARG A 306 20.79 -12.66 5.82
N ILE A 307 20.08 -12.62 6.95
CA ILE A 307 20.45 -11.76 8.09
C ILE A 307 21.76 -12.26 8.72
N MET A 308 21.97 -13.58 8.84
CA MET A 308 23.21 -14.12 9.40
C MET A 308 24.42 -13.85 8.51
N ILE A 309 24.30 -14.00 7.20
CA ILE A 309 25.37 -13.61 6.26
C ILE A 309 25.72 -12.13 6.44
N TRP A 310 24.69 -11.28 6.45
CA TRP A 310 24.88 -9.84 6.61
C TRP A 310 25.61 -9.50 7.91
N VAL A 311 25.18 -10.04 9.06
CA VAL A 311 25.80 -9.71 10.35
C VAL A 311 27.22 -10.20 10.46
N GLU A 312 27.55 -11.37 9.87
CA GLU A 312 28.91 -11.88 9.82
C GLU A 312 29.84 -10.94 9.02
N GLU A 313 29.38 -10.43 7.89
CA GLU A 313 30.13 -9.47 7.08
C GLU A 313 30.34 -8.15 7.82
N GLU A 314 29.32 -7.62 8.48
CA GLU A 314 29.44 -6.39 9.28
C GLU A 314 30.37 -6.57 10.49
N MET A 315 30.39 -7.76 11.11
CA MET A 315 31.34 -8.09 12.17
C MET A 315 32.78 -8.23 11.63
N ARG A 316 32.98 -8.86 10.47
CA ARG A 316 34.29 -8.95 9.80
C ARG A 316 34.82 -7.57 9.40
N ALA A 317 33.94 -6.70 8.91
CA ALA A 317 34.25 -5.31 8.59
C ALA A 317 34.44 -4.41 9.83
N LYS A 318 34.29 -4.96 11.06
CA LYS A 318 34.38 -4.23 12.36
C LYS A 318 33.36 -3.11 12.52
N LYS A 319 32.27 -3.13 11.72
CA LYS A 319 31.15 -2.22 11.86
C LYS A 319 30.20 -2.64 13.00
N LEU A 320 30.13 -3.94 13.25
CA LEU A 320 29.41 -4.49 14.42
C LEU A 320 30.37 -5.21 15.37
N PRO A 321 30.12 -5.19 16.67
CA PRO A 321 30.90 -5.94 17.66
C PRO A 321 30.79 -7.46 17.43
N LYS A 322 31.82 -8.21 17.82
CA LYS A 322 31.74 -9.68 17.92
C LYS A 322 30.53 -10.10 18.78
N LYS A 323 29.90 -11.23 18.44
CA LYS A 323 28.72 -11.79 19.09
C LYS A 323 27.40 -11.05 18.79
N SER A 324 27.37 -10.07 17.84
CA SER A 324 26.13 -9.43 17.40
C SER A 324 25.15 -10.43 16.75
N ASP A 325 25.68 -11.45 16.10
CA ASP A 325 24.98 -12.58 15.48
C ASP A 325 24.14 -13.36 16.51
N LEU A 326 24.63 -13.56 17.73
CA LEU A 326 23.94 -14.28 18.79
C LEU A 326 22.65 -13.56 19.22
N VAL A 327 22.70 -12.23 19.32
CA VAL A 327 21.53 -11.41 19.68
C VAL A 327 20.48 -11.45 18.56
N LEU A 328 20.90 -11.28 17.30
CA LEU A 328 19.97 -11.34 16.16
C LEU A 328 19.36 -12.72 16.00
N LYS A 329 20.15 -13.79 16.17
CA LYS A 329 19.67 -15.17 16.15
C LYS A 329 18.59 -15.41 17.21
N ALA A 330 18.80 -14.95 18.45
CA ALA A 330 17.83 -15.09 19.51
C ALA A 330 16.52 -14.34 19.20
N ILE A 331 16.60 -13.11 18.71
CA ILE A 331 15.42 -12.31 18.36
C ILE A 331 14.66 -12.93 17.18
N LEU A 332 15.34 -13.45 16.17
CA LEU A 332 14.70 -14.13 15.04
C LEU A 332 13.94 -15.39 15.48
N HIS A 333 14.43 -16.07 16.52
CA HIS A 333 13.80 -17.29 17.05
C HIS A 333 12.65 -16.98 18.02
N GLN A 334 12.83 -15.99 18.90
CA GLN A 334 11.89 -15.68 20.00
C GLN A 334 10.90 -14.56 19.61
N GLY A 335 11.20 -13.82 18.52
CA GLY A 335 10.44 -12.64 18.08
C GLY A 335 10.87 -11.35 18.77
N GLU A 336 11.15 -11.38 20.08
CA GLU A 336 11.69 -10.27 20.87
C GLU A 336 12.64 -10.80 21.94
N LEU A 337 13.47 -9.93 22.49
CA LEU A 337 14.47 -10.31 23.50
C LEU A 337 14.49 -9.32 24.66
N GLY A 338 14.28 -9.83 25.87
CA GLY A 338 14.46 -9.05 27.10
C GLY A 338 15.89 -8.56 27.26
N ARG A 339 16.06 -7.32 27.67
CA ARG A 339 17.43 -6.73 27.83
C ARG A 339 18.28 -7.48 28.84
N GLY A 340 17.68 -8.05 29.89
CA GLY A 340 18.37 -8.87 30.88
C GLY A 340 18.91 -10.19 30.32
N GLU A 341 18.25 -10.74 29.31
CA GLU A 341 18.61 -12.01 28.69
C GLU A 341 19.85 -11.92 27.79
N VAL A 342 20.15 -10.68 27.30
CA VAL A 342 21.30 -10.44 26.42
C VAL A 342 22.60 -10.86 27.09
N VAL A 343 22.75 -10.64 28.41
CA VAL A 343 23.95 -11.03 29.18
C VAL A 343 24.17 -12.53 29.14
N SER A 344 23.10 -13.31 29.37
CA SER A 344 23.14 -14.77 29.33
C SER A 344 23.44 -15.31 27.94
N ILE A 345 22.76 -14.76 26.90
CA ILE A 345 22.97 -15.17 25.50
C ILE A 345 24.39 -14.92 25.04
N LEU A 346 24.96 -13.77 25.40
CA LEU A 346 26.32 -13.44 25.02
C LEU A 346 27.39 -14.17 25.88
N GLY A 347 27.02 -14.72 27.04
CA GLY A 347 27.96 -15.23 28.01
C GLY A 347 29.04 -14.18 28.33
N ALA A 348 28.63 -12.92 28.53
CA ALA A 348 29.53 -11.78 28.66
C ALA A 348 29.07 -10.84 29.79
N ASN A 349 29.95 -9.94 30.23
CA ASN A 349 29.60 -8.95 31.24
C ASN A 349 28.64 -7.87 30.68
N GLU A 350 28.01 -7.12 31.58
CA GLU A 350 27.05 -6.07 31.21
C GLU A 350 27.63 -5.02 30.26
N ARG A 351 28.89 -4.63 30.39
CA ARG A 351 29.55 -3.64 29.56
C ARG A 351 29.60 -4.12 28.09
N THR A 352 29.95 -5.38 27.86
CA THR A 352 29.98 -5.99 26.53
C THR A 352 28.57 -6.10 25.97
N SER A 353 27.60 -6.55 26.77
CA SER A 353 26.20 -6.68 26.37
C SER A 353 25.61 -5.33 25.97
N ARG A 354 25.84 -4.27 26.74
CA ARG A 354 25.43 -2.90 26.40
C ARG A 354 26.07 -2.42 25.10
N ARG A 355 27.37 -2.69 24.88
CA ARG A 355 28.06 -2.32 23.64
C ARG A 355 27.45 -2.99 22.42
N VAL A 356 27.16 -4.30 22.49
CA VAL A 356 26.55 -5.03 21.38
C VAL A 356 25.14 -4.52 21.11
N THR A 357 24.31 -4.37 22.13
CA THR A 357 22.93 -3.86 22.01
C THR A 357 22.92 -2.45 21.42
N SER A 358 23.75 -1.54 21.92
CA SER A 358 23.82 -0.17 21.41
C SER A 358 24.27 -0.12 19.95
N ALA A 359 25.24 -0.95 19.57
CA ALA A 359 25.69 -1.01 18.19
C ALA A 359 24.57 -1.49 17.23
N LEU A 360 23.78 -2.50 17.63
CA LEU A 360 22.67 -3.00 16.83
C LEU A 360 21.49 -1.98 16.76
N LEU A 361 21.23 -1.25 17.85
CA LEU A 361 20.26 -0.16 17.85
C LEU A 361 20.72 1.00 16.96
N ASN A 362 22.00 1.42 17.05
CA ASN A 362 22.55 2.47 16.21
C ASN A 362 22.62 2.08 14.74
N ALA A 363 22.80 0.80 14.42
CA ALA A 363 22.69 0.28 13.07
C ALA A 363 21.23 0.28 12.55
N GLY A 364 20.26 0.52 13.42
CA GLY A 364 18.82 0.53 13.09
C GLY A 364 18.22 -0.86 12.88
N VAL A 365 18.96 -1.94 13.15
CA VAL A 365 18.49 -3.34 12.94
C VAL A 365 17.72 -3.88 14.14
N LEU A 366 17.82 -3.20 15.27
CA LEU A 366 16.98 -3.41 16.43
C LEU A 366 16.24 -2.11 16.77
N ARG A 367 15.06 -2.28 17.36
CA ARG A 367 14.26 -1.20 17.96
C ARG A 367 13.81 -1.58 19.35
N SER A 368 13.51 -0.59 20.16
CA SER A 368 12.94 -0.77 21.48
C SER A 368 12.13 0.49 21.83
N GLU A 369 10.96 0.32 22.39
CA GLU A 369 10.03 1.42 22.71
C GLU A 369 10.52 2.27 23.87
N SER A 370 11.40 1.71 24.73
CA SER A 370 12.02 2.43 25.84
C SER A 370 13.34 1.77 26.23
N THR A 371 14.07 2.40 27.16
CA THR A 371 15.31 1.84 27.72
C THR A 371 15.11 0.54 28.51
N ARG A 372 13.86 0.18 28.84
CA ARG A 372 13.50 -1.04 29.58
C ARG A 372 12.72 -2.05 28.74
N ALA A 373 12.12 -1.61 27.63
CA ALA A 373 11.33 -2.47 26.76
C ALA A 373 12.22 -3.53 26.06
N PRO A 374 11.63 -4.67 25.65
CA PRO A 374 12.33 -5.68 24.87
C PRO A 374 12.92 -5.13 23.56
N LEU A 375 13.94 -5.83 23.08
CA LEU A 375 14.55 -5.57 21.77
C LEU A 375 13.77 -6.36 20.72
N LYS A 376 13.37 -5.68 19.65
CA LYS A 376 12.65 -6.26 18.50
C LYS A 376 13.47 -6.05 17.25
N LEU A 377 13.35 -6.96 16.28
CA LEU A 377 13.96 -6.81 14.97
C LEU A 377 13.36 -5.60 14.25
N ALA A 378 14.17 -4.82 13.58
CA ALA A 378 13.75 -3.77 12.68
C ALA A 378 14.26 -4.07 11.27
N PHE A 379 13.57 -3.55 10.25
CA PHE A 379 13.89 -3.75 8.85
C PHE A 379 14.23 -2.40 8.19
N PRO A 380 15.45 -1.86 8.40
CA PRO A 380 15.82 -0.58 7.81
C PRO A 380 15.95 -0.67 6.29
N SER A 381 15.47 0.35 5.58
CA SER A 381 15.44 0.39 4.11
C SER A 381 16.82 0.22 3.49
N LYS A 382 17.87 0.73 4.14
CA LYS A 382 19.26 0.59 3.68
C LYS A 382 19.75 -0.86 3.55
N TYR A 383 19.17 -1.81 4.29
CA TYR A 383 19.48 -3.23 4.22
C TYR A 383 18.41 -4.06 3.51
N ALA A 384 17.34 -3.42 3.03
CA ALA A 384 16.25 -4.12 2.35
C ALA A 384 16.73 -4.90 1.13
N HIS A 385 17.67 -4.37 0.34
CA HIS A 385 18.25 -5.05 -0.81
C HIS A 385 18.96 -6.37 -0.44
N ARG A 386 19.48 -6.48 0.77
CA ARG A 386 20.18 -7.68 1.27
C ARG A 386 19.24 -8.68 1.96
N TRP A 387 18.33 -8.16 2.81
CA TRP A 387 17.45 -8.99 3.62
C TRP A 387 16.19 -9.43 2.85
N LEU A 388 15.67 -8.54 2.00
CA LEU A 388 14.43 -8.69 1.25
C LEU A 388 14.66 -8.30 -0.23
N PRO A 389 15.46 -9.09 -0.98
CA PRO A 389 15.87 -8.75 -2.35
C PRO A 389 14.64 -8.59 -3.26
N GLY A 390 14.67 -7.55 -4.09
CA GLY A 390 13.59 -7.21 -5.02
C GLY A 390 12.37 -6.53 -4.39
N LEU A 391 12.41 -6.22 -3.08
CA LEU A 391 11.34 -5.45 -2.42
C LEU A 391 11.26 -4.04 -2.99
N PHE A 392 12.39 -3.40 -3.17
CA PHE A 392 12.54 -2.15 -3.92
C PHE A 392 13.36 -2.40 -5.19
N PRO A 393 13.28 -1.54 -6.21
CA PRO A 393 14.22 -1.58 -7.32
C PRO A 393 15.66 -1.48 -6.80
N GLU A 394 16.58 -2.17 -7.47
CA GLU A 394 17.99 -1.93 -7.22
C GLU A 394 18.30 -0.47 -7.56
N ALA A 395 19.07 0.20 -6.70
CA ALA A 395 19.53 1.55 -7.00
C ALA A 395 20.33 1.46 -8.33
N SER A 396 19.87 2.16 -9.35
CA SER A 396 20.68 2.36 -10.54
C SER A 396 21.99 3.02 -10.08
N ASN A 397 23.12 2.41 -10.43
CA ASN A 397 24.47 2.93 -10.12
C ASN A 397 24.79 4.22 -10.90
N ASP A 398 23.80 5.03 -11.20
CA ASP A 398 23.93 6.34 -11.84
C ASP A 398 23.79 7.44 -10.77
N ALA A 399 24.87 7.68 -10.05
CA ALA A 399 25.11 8.88 -9.24
C ALA A 399 26.55 9.36 -9.44
#